data_46919d96e278cdf85fa0025ee47d80b7
#
_entry.id   46919d96e278cdf85fa0025ee47d80b7
#
_cell.length_a   1.000
_cell.length_b   1.000
_cell.length_c   1.000
_cell.angle_alpha   90.00
_cell.angle_beta   90.00
_cell.angle_gamma   90.00
#
_symmetry.space_group_name_H-M   'P 1'
#
loop_
_entity.id
_entity.type
_entity.pdbx_description
1 polymer ?
#
loop_
_entity_poly.entity_id
_entity_poly.type
_entity_poly.pdbx_seq_one_letter_code
_entity_poly.pdbx_strand_id
1 'polypeptide(L)'
;MKTIAIPQFYCGPSGQKGLYNRQEVGLARAFAALGCRAVVLYPAPDAKAPTVENPEPNIRIYYLPVRKLGAQAFFPSWQVLLEEQVDAVHVMGDNSPGVPSLYRFCRRHGIVFYSQLGALKSTSTHAAVRAVMDLLLRRNLAVYKKTPTFAKTPAVAAELQSLGVPCAGLMPVGLDTAIIPDVPGTRTELRRALKLDADAKIFCFVGRLDAYKHPLDLVPLLEAAPGWQAVIIGQGSQGAELARLLDARGLAARCRMIPKLPNESVHVYYHACDAFVNLNDQEIFGMSLLEAMFAGCPPVARHAPGPDLIIEDGISGWLCPTVPALAEALERITPEMGAAAQRRINEHFLWQNSAELALTLLPAKGNRHG
;
A
#
# COMPACT_ATOMS: atom_id res chain seq x y z
N MET A 1 -13.94 20.59 -15.83
CA MET A 1 -12.96 19.73 -15.13
C MET A 1 -13.64 19.22 -13.89
N LYS A 2 -13.55 17.92 -13.55
CA LYS A 2 -14.10 17.33 -12.31
C LYS A 2 -13.10 17.51 -11.17
N THR A 3 -13.59 17.63 -9.94
CA THR A 3 -12.75 17.76 -8.74
C THR A 3 -13.00 16.56 -7.83
N ILE A 4 -11.95 15.82 -7.48
CA ILE A 4 -12.00 14.65 -6.60
C ILE A 4 -11.28 14.94 -5.29
N ALA A 5 -11.95 14.74 -4.16
CA ALA A 5 -11.30 14.85 -2.85
C ALA A 5 -10.91 13.49 -2.30
N ILE A 6 -9.76 13.43 -1.63
CA ILE A 6 -9.17 12.21 -1.06
C ILE A 6 -8.83 12.50 0.42
N PRO A 7 -9.76 12.30 1.36
CA PRO A 7 -9.52 12.53 2.78
C PRO A 7 -8.82 11.35 3.44
N GLN A 8 -7.85 11.66 4.31
CA GLN A 8 -7.17 10.72 5.19
C GLN A 8 -7.69 10.86 6.62
N PHE A 9 -8.10 9.76 7.25
CA PHE A 9 -8.62 9.75 8.61
C PHE A 9 -7.62 9.30 9.67
N TYR A 10 -6.50 8.72 9.26
CA TYR A 10 -5.53 8.16 10.19
C TYR A 10 -4.52 9.22 10.62
N CYS A 11 -4.39 9.43 11.95
CA CYS A 11 -3.48 10.39 12.59
C CYS A 11 -2.30 9.72 13.30
N GLY A 12 -2.05 8.44 13.08
CA GLY A 12 -0.87 7.77 13.62
C GLY A 12 0.42 8.27 12.96
N PRO A 13 1.60 7.80 13.41
CA PRO A 13 2.88 8.29 12.90
C PRO A 13 3.05 8.22 11.39
N SER A 14 2.43 7.22 10.74
CA SER A 14 2.42 7.07 9.28
C SER A 14 1.32 7.88 8.57
N GLY A 15 0.30 8.38 9.30
CA GLY A 15 -0.86 9.05 8.73
C GLY A 15 -0.81 10.57 8.76
N GLN A 16 0.09 11.18 9.53
CA GLN A 16 0.16 12.64 9.66
C GLN A 16 0.56 13.36 8.35
N LYS A 17 1.30 12.68 7.49
CA LYS A 17 1.74 13.18 6.18
C LYS A 17 1.32 12.25 5.02
N GLY A 18 0.29 11.47 5.22
CA GLY A 18 -0.16 10.43 4.31
C GLY A 18 0.24 9.02 4.76
N LEU A 19 -0.39 8.02 4.17
CA LEU A 19 0.00 6.63 4.30
C LEU A 19 1.34 6.40 3.59
N TYR A 20 1.85 5.18 3.66
CA TYR A 20 3.11 4.80 3.04
C TYR A 20 3.26 5.42 1.64
N ASN A 21 4.36 6.14 1.43
CA ASN A 21 4.68 6.88 0.20
C ASN A 21 3.61 7.89 -0.25
N ARG A 22 2.82 8.44 0.66
CA ARG A 22 1.75 9.41 0.34
C ARG A 22 0.83 8.89 -0.76
N GLN A 23 0.29 7.68 -0.59
CA GLN A 23 -0.57 7.01 -1.59
C GLN A 23 -1.70 7.89 -2.11
N GLU A 24 -2.26 8.76 -1.26
CA GLU A 24 -3.30 9.72 -1.62
C GLU A 24 -2.82 10.71 -2.69
N VAL A 25 -1.54 11.08 -2.66
CA VAL A 25 -0.93 11.97 -3.65
C VAL A 25 -0.70 11.22 -4.96
N GLY A 26 -0.28 9.95 -4.90
CA GLY A 26 -0.16 9.11 -6.10
C GLY A 26 -1.49 8.96 -6.83
N LEU A 27 -2.57 8.70 -6.08
CA LEU A 27 -3.92 8.68 -6.66
C LEU A 27 -4.34 10.07 -7.21
N ALA A 28 -3.97 11.15 -6.52
CA ALA A 28 -4.24 12.51 -6.98
C ALA A 28 -3.54 12.81 -8.31
N ARG A 29 -2.31 12.35 -8.50
CA ARG A 29 -1.57 12.44 -9.78
C ARG A 29 -2.29 11.70 -10.90
N ALA A 30 -2.78 10.50 -10.61
CA ALA A 30 -3.55 9.72 -11.59
C ALA A 30 -4.83 10.46 -12.02
N PHE A 31 -5.58 11.06 -11.09
CA PHE A 31 -6.72 11.90 -11.43
C PHE A 31 -6.32 13.14 -12.23
N ALA A 32 -5.21 13.78 -11.87
CA ALA A 32 -4.72 14.96 -12.60
C ALA A 32 -4.31 14.61 -14.04
N ALA A 33 -3.66 13.48 -14.25
CA ALA A 33 -3.31 12.95 -15.57
C ALA A 33 -4.55 12.64 -16.44
N LEU A 34 -5.67 12.29 -15.82
CA LEU A 34 -6.98 12.10 -16.48
C LEU A 34 -7.80 13.40 -16.63
N GLY A 35 -7.16 14.56 -16.45
CA GLY A 35 -7.80 15.86 -16.65
C GLY A 35 -8.75 16.29 -15.53
N CYS A 36 -8.61 15.73 -14.33
CA CYS A 36 -9.34 16.14 -13.14
C CYS A 36 -8.51 17.10 -12.26
N ARG A 37 -9.16 17.76 -11.34
CA ARG A 37 -8.51 18.39 -10.18
C ARG A 37 -8.62 17.47 -8.99
N ALA A 38 -7.54 17.31 -8.21
CA ALA A 38 -7.50 16.50 -7.03
C ALA A 38 -7.20 17.31 -5.77
N VAL A 39 -7.91 17.02 -4.68
CA VAL A 39 -7.79 17.70 -3.39
C VAL A 39 -7.53 16.64 -2.31
N VAL A 40 -6.31 16.58 -1.82
CA VAL A 40 -5.94 15.67 -0.72
C VAL A 40 -6.16 16.37 0.62
N LEU A 41 -6.80 15.72 1.56
CA LEU A 41 -7.07 16.26 2.90
C LEU A 41 -6.34 15.45 3.95
N TYR A 42 -5.26 16.00 4.49
CA TYR A 42 -4.52 15.39 5.60
C TYR A 42 -4.92 15.98 6.94
N PRO A 43 -5.03 15.15 7.98
CA PRO A 43 -5.24 15.61 9.35
C PRO A 43 -3.97 16.26 9.91
N ALA A 44 -4.15 17.42 10.54
CA ALA A 44 -3.10 18.17 11.25
C ALA A 44 -3.57 18.48 12.68
N PRO A 45 -3.43 17.54 13.62
CA PRO A 45 -4.00 17.66 14.97
C PRO A 45 -3.41 18.81 15.79
N ASP A 46 -2.16 19.21 15.49
CA ASP A 46 -1.46 20.28 16.21
C ASP A 46 -1.57 21.65 15.51
N ALA A 47 -2.23 21.71 14.35
CA ALA A 47 -2.42 22.95 13.61
C ALA A 47 -3.57 23.79 14.19
N LYS A 48 -3.35 25.12 14.26
CA LYS A 48 -4.37 26.09 14.69
C LYS A 48 -5.24 26.57 13.51
N ALA A 49 -4.70 26.52 12.28
CA ALA A 49 -5.36 26.94 11.06
C ALA A 49 -5.02 25.97 9.92
N PRO A 50 -5.86 25.87 8.89
CA PRO A 50 -5.55 25.13 7.68
C PRO A 50 -4.30 25.66 6.98
N THR A 51 -3.48 24.76 6.44
CA THR A 51 -2.39 25.10 5.50
C THR A 51 -2.58 24.35 4.19
N VAL A 52 -2.10 24.95 3.09
CA VAL A 52 -2.27 24.43 1.73
C VAL A 52 -0.93 24.31 1.05
N GLU A 53 -0.69 23.17 0.42
CA GLU A 53 0.44 22.88 -0.44
C GLU A 53 -0.09 22.64 -1.88
N ASN A 54 0.58 23.21 -2.89
CA ASN A 54 0.25 22.99 -4.31
C ASN A 54 1.49 22.37 -4.98
N PRO A 55 1.71 21.06 -4.83
CA PRO A 55 2.93 20.42 -5.31
C PRO A 55 3.01 20.37 -6.83
N GLU A 56 1.88 20.28 -7.50
CA GLU A 56 1.77 20.09 -8.95
C GLU A 56 0.50 20.79 -9.47
N PRO A 57 0.43 21.08 -10.79
CA PRO A 57 -0.80 21.58 -11.40
C PRO A 57 -1.99 20.64 -11.13
N ASN A 58 -3.14 21.21 -10.81
CA ASN A 58 -4.38 20.47 -10.50
C ASN A 58 -4.36 19.62 -9.24
N ILE A 59 -3.33 19.69 -8.40
CA ILE A 59 -3.27 18.98 -7.10
C ILE A 59 -3.14 20.01 -5.98
N ARG A 60 -4.07 19.94 -5.02
CA ARG A 60 -4.01 20.70 -3.77
C ARG A 60 -3.99 19.75 -2.58
N ILE A 61 -3.15 20.05 -1.61
CA ILE A 61 -3.03 19.27 -0.37
C ILE A 61 -3.34 20.22 0.78
N TYR A 62 -4.41 19.92 1.49
CA TYR A 62 -4.80 20.61 2.70
C TYR A 62 -4.32 19.83 3.93
N TYR A 63 -3.72 20.54 4.86
CA TYR A 63 -3.46 20.06 6.21
C TYR A 63 -4.46 20.75 7.14
N LEU A 64 -5.48 20.01 7.56
CA LEU A 64 -6.62 20.55 8.28
C LEU A 64 -6.53 20.28 9.78
N PRO A 65 -6.82 21.29 10.64
CA PRO A 65 -6.97 21.07 12.06
C PRO A 65 -8.04 20.01 12.35
N VAL A 66 -7.71 19.04 13.19
CA VAL A 66 -8.61 17.95 13.55
C VAL A 66 -8.60 17.69 15.06
N ARG A 67 -9.67 17.11 15.58
CA ARG A 67 -9.65 16.47 16.89
C ARG A 67 -9.11 15.06 16.75
N LYS A 68 -8.11 14.71 17.57
CA LYS A 68 -7.47 13.40 17.56
C LYS A 68 -7.99 12.56 18.73
N LEU A 69 -8.37 11.32 18.45
CA LEU A 69 -8.68 10.31 19.46
C LEU A 69 -7.91 9.02 19.08
N GLY A 70 -6.88 8.70 19.85
CA GLY A 70 -5.94 7.63 19.47
C GLY A 70 -5.27 7.95 18.13
N ALA A 71 -5.39 7.03 17.17
CA ALA A 71 -4.88 7.20 15.81
C ALA A 71 -5.92 7.74 14.82
N GLN A 72 -7.12 8.11 15.27
CA GLN A 72 -8.22 8.55 14.40
C GLN A 72 -8.39 10.07 14.43
N ALA A 73 -8.63 10.64 13.26
CA ALA A 73 -8.91 12.06 13.04
C ALA A 73 -10.41 12.31 12.92
N PHE A 74 -10.88 13.36 13.59
CA PHE A 74 -12.24 13.87 13.47
C PHE A 74 -12.18 15.30 12.93
N PHE A 75 -12.58 15.45 11.68
CA PHE A 75 -12.65 16.75 11.02
C PHE A 75 -13.85 17.53 11.56
N PRO A 76 -13.66 18.75 12.07
CA PRO A 76 -14.76 19.56 12.63
C PRO A 76 -15.69 20.08 11.53
N SER A 77 -15.20 20.24 10.31
CA SER A 77 -15.94 20.75 9.16
C SER A 77 -15.45 20.08 7.86
N TRP A 78 -16.36 19.98 6.89
CA TRP A 78 -16.09 19.56 5.52
C TRP A 78 -16.30 20.69 4.52
N GLN A 79 -16.33 21.96 5.01
CA GLN A 79 -16.61 23.14 4.18
C GLN A 79 -15.64 23.29 3.00
N VAL A 80 -14.39 22.87 3.17
CA VAL A 80 -13.36 22.85 2.10
C VAL A 80 -13.84 22.09 0.86
N LEU A 81 -14.71 21.08 0.99
CA LEU A 81 -15.26 20.36 -0.16
C LEU A 81 -16.17 21.25 -1.03
N LEU A 82 -16.86 22.20 -0.43
CA LEU A 82 -17.69 23.18 -1.17
C LEU A 82 -16.83 24.28 -1.76
N GLU A 83 -15.87 24.80 -1.01
CA GLU A 83 -14.92 25.83 -1.46
C GLU A 83 -14.13 25.35 -2.69
N GLU A 84 -13.73 24.05 -2.70
CA GLU A 84 -13.04 23.40 -3.81
C GLU A 84 -13.98 22.87 -4.89
N GLN A 85 -15.30 23.06 -4.74
CA GLN A 85 -16.32 22.58 -5.69
C GLN A 85 -16.16 21.08 -6.01
N VAL A 86 -15.99 20.25 -4.97
CA VAL A 86 -15.74 18.82 -5.10
C VAL A 86 -16.95 18.11 -5.71
N ASP A 87 -16.72 17.34 -6.77
CA ASP A 87 -17.73 16.51 -7.43
C ASP A 87 -17.85 15.13 -6.78
N ALA A 88 -16.73 14.56 -6.32
CA ALA A 88 -16.71 13.26 -5.68
C ALA A 88 -15.65 13.15 -4.59
N VAL A 89 -15.88 12.22 -3.64
CA VAL A 89 -14.96 11.91 -2.56
C VAL A 89 -14.55 10.43 -2.66
N HIS A 90 -13.25 10.19 -2.80
CA HIS A 90 -12.63 8.87 -2.71
C HIS A 90 -12.25 8.58 -1.27
N VAL A 91 -12.82 7.55 -0.67
CA VAL A 91 -12.65 7.25 0.76
C VAL A 91 -11.92 5.93 0.97
N MET A 92 -10.70 6.02 1.51
CA MET A 92 -9.98 4.88 2.08
C MET A 92 -10.26 4.83 3.59
N GLY A 93 -11.51 4.61 3.95
CA GLY A 93 -12.00 4.85 5.31
C GLY A 93 -11.99 3.62 6.22
N ASP A 94 -12.00 2.42 5.64
CA ASP A 94 -12.05 1.15 6.36
C ASP A 94 -12.99 1.20 7.60
N ASN A 95 -12.45 1.13 8.81
CA ASN A 95 -13.18 1.25 10.06
C ASN A 95 -13.10 2.66 10.70
N SER A 96 -12.73 3.70 9.96
CA SER A 96 -12.57 5.07 10.49
C SER A 96 -13.90 5.68 10.94
N PRO A 97 -14.02 6.14 12.20
CA PRO A 97 -15.28 6.67 12.75
C PRO A 97 -15.77 7.96 12.07
N GLY A 98 -14.92 8.67 11.33
CA GLY A 98 -15.25 9.88 10.57
C GLY A 98 -16.11 9.66 9.33
N VAL A 99 -16.13 8.44 8.78
CA VAL A 99 -16.82 8.08 7.54
C VAL A 99 -18.32 8.48 7.53
N PRO A 100 -19.14 8.19 8.57
CA PRO A 100 -20.55 8.57 8.56
C PRO A 100 -20.79 10.09 8.57
N SER A 101 -19.86 10.86 9.14
CA SER A 101 -19.93 12.34 9.12
C SER A 101 -19.74 12.88 7.71
N LEU A 102 -18.68 12.42 7.05
CA LEU A 102 -18.35 12.79 5.67
C LEU A 102 -19.48 12.38 4.71
N TYR A 103 -19.99 11.15 4.83
CA TYR A 103 -21.09 10.68 3.99
C TYR A 103 -22.36 11.55 4.12
N ARG A 104 -22.75 11.93 5.36
CA ARG A 104 -23.90 12.81 5.57
C ARG A 104 -23.70 14.17 4.91
N PHE A 105 -22.49 14.72 4.98
CA PHE A 105 -22.14 15.97 4.33
C PHE A 105 -22.25 15.83 2.80
N CYS A 106 -21.60 14.83 2.22
CA CYS A 106 -21.64 14.57 0.77
C CYS A 106 -23.08 14.40 0.26
N ARG A 107 -23.89 13.59 0.94
CA ARG A 107 -25.29 13.37 0.58
C ARG A 107 -26.11 14.67 0.59
N ARG A 108 -25.89 15.56 1.57
CA ARG A 108 -26.59 16.84 1.69
C ARG A 108 -26.28 17.78 0.53
N HIS A 109 -25.05 17.70 0.03
CA HIS A 109 -24.53 18.64 -0.98
C HIS A 109 -24.41 18.03 -2.39
N GLY A 110 -24.95 16.83 -2.62
CA GLY A 110 -24.94 16.19 -3.93
C GLY A 110 -23.52 15.78 -4.41
N ILE A 111 -22.58 15.58 -3.47
CA ILE A 111 -21.22 15.10 -3.76
C ILE A 111 -21.26 13.57 -3.84
N VAL A 112 -20.72 13.00 -4.90
CA VAL A 112 -20.60 11.54 -5.06
C VAL A 112 -19.66 11.01 -4.00
N PHE A 113 -20.09 9.94 -3.29
CA PHE A 113 -19.31 9.28 -2.26
C PHE A 113 -19.08 7.82 -2.64
N TYR A 114 -17.84 7.38 -2.69
CA TYR A 114 -17.48 5.99 -2.90
C TYR A 114 -16.27 5.59 -2.05
N SER A 115 -16.10 4.29 -1.83
CA SER A 115 -15.07 3.77 -0.92
C SER A 115 -14.19 2.72 -1.58
N GLN A 116 -12.90 2.75 -1.25
CA GLN A 116 -11.91 1.70 -1.56
C GLN A 116 -11.45 1.10 -0.22
N LEU A 117 -11.85 -0.14 0.07
CA LEU A 117 -11.69 -0.74 1.39
C LEU A 117 -10.62 -1.84 1.41
N GLY A 118 -9.85 -1.87 2.50
CA GLY A 118 -8.81 -2.85 2.77
C GLY A 118 -9.11 -3.67 4.02
N ALA A 119 -8.72 -3.17 5.19
CA ALA A 119 -8.90 -3.86 6.46
C ALA A 119 -10.16 -3.36 7.17
N LEU A 120 -11.20 -4.19 7.25
CA LEU A 120 -12.45 -3.83 7.94
C LEU A 120 -12.34 -4.03 9.45
N LYS A 121 -11.69 -5.10 9.90
CA LYS A 121 -11.51 -5.40 11.32
C LYS A 121 -10.34 -4.63 11.92
N SER A 122 -10.45 -4.28 13.19
CA SER A 122 -9.37 -3.64 13.93
C SER A 122 -8.21 -4.61 14.15
N THR A 123 -6.99 -4.16 13.83
CA THR A 123 -5.74 -4.88 14.10
C THR A 123 -5.13 -4.54 15.46
N SER A 124 -5.86 -3.84 16.34
CA SER A 124 -5.38 -3.48 17.69
C SER A 124 -5.06 -4.72 18.52
N THR A 125 -3.94 -4.71 19.22
CA THR A 125 -3.56 -5.77 20.17
C THR A 125 -4.45 -5.77 21.43
N HIS A 126 -5.09 -4.63 21.76
CA HIS A 126 -5.96 -4.48 22.93
C HIS A 126 -7.39 -4.93 22.62
N ALA A 127 -7.87 -5.98 23.28
CA ALA A 127 -9.20 -6.56 23.05
C ALA A 127 -10.37 -5.57 23.22
N ALA A 128 -10.30 -4.70 24.24
CA ALA A 128 -11.32 -3.67 24.48
C ALA A 128 -11.36 -2.64 23.31
N VAL A 129 -10.22 -2.23 22.81
CA VAL A 129 -10.13 -1.32 21.66
C VAL A 129 -10.71 -1.99 20.41
N ARG A 130 -10.37 -3.26 20.15
CA ARG A 130 -10.98 -4.02 19.05
C ARG A 130 -12.50 -4.05 19.14
N ALA A 131 -13.06 -4.41 20.30
CA ALA A 131 -14.50 -4.49 20.48
C ALA A 131 -15.21 -3.14 20.22
N VAL A 132 -14.63 -2.03 20.69
CA VAL A 132 -15.15 -0.68 20.42
C VAL A 132 -15.07 -0.34 18.94
N MET A 133 -13.95 -0.62 18.29
CA MET A 133 -13.75 -0.34 16.85
C MET A 133 -14.70 -1.19 16.00
N ASP A 134 -14.89 -2.47 16.34
CA ASP A 134 -15.82 -3.36 15.64
C ASP A 134 -17.30 -2.92 15.84
N LEU A 135 -17.64 -2.37 17.00
CA LEU A 135 -18.95 -1.75 17.22
C LEU A 135 -19.14 -0.49 16.35
N LEU A 136 -18.11 0.35 16.27
CA LEU A 136 -18.13 1.55 15.43
C LEU A 136 -18.18 1.21 13.94
N LEU A 137 -17.58 0.10 13.53
CA LEU A 137 -17.63 -0.40 12.15
C LEU A 137 -19.08 -0.58 11.66
N ARG A 138 -20.02 -0.99 12.52
CA ARG A 138 -21.44 -1.14 12.14
C ARG A 138 -22.01 0.14 11.53
N ARG A 139 -21.56 1.31 11.99
CA ARG A 139 -21.99 2.62 11.46
C ARG A 139 -21.42 2.86 10.06
N ASN A 140 -20.19 2.42 9.82
CA ASN A 140 -19.53 2.52 8.51
C ASN A 140 -20.18 1.54 7.52
N LEU A 141 -20.49 0.30 7.96
CA LEU A 141 -21.18 -0.69 7.14
C LEU A 141 -22.55 -0.17 6.66
N ALA A 142 -23.26 0.61 7.49
CA ALA A 142 -24.52 1.24 7.11
C ALA A 142 -24.34 2.30 5.99
N VAL A 143 -23.14 2.90 5.86
CA VAL A 143 -22.77 3.78 4.74
C VAL A 143 -22.38 2.95 3.53
N TYR A 144 -21.48 1.99 3.70
CA TYR A 144 -20.96 1.17 2.62
C TYR A 144 -22.05 0.34 1.90
N LYS A 145 -23.11 -0.06 2.62
CA LYS A 145 -24.31 -0.71 2.02
C LYS A 145 -25.12 0.20 1.08
N LYS A 146 -24.90 1.51 1.13
CA LYS A 146 -25.69 2.52 0.39
C LYS A 146 -24.87 3.27 -0.66
N THR A 147 -23.56 2.98 -0.77
CA THR A 147 -22.64 3.69 -1.64
C THR A 147 -21.84 2.70 -2.49
N PRO A 148 -21.33 3.08 -3.67
CA PRO A 148 -20.39 2.27 -4.39
C PRO A 148 -19.18 1.96 -3.50
N THR A 149 -18.94 0.67 -3.26
CA THR A 149 -17.88 0.20 -2.37
C THR A 149 -17.03 -0.81 -3.10
N PHE A 150 -15.73 -0.53 -3.23
CA PHE A 150 -14.75 -1.37 -3.90
C PHE A 150 -13.86 -2.05 -2.87
N ALA A 151 -13.41 -3.24 -3.19
CA ALA A 151 -12.45 -4.01 -2.41
C ALA A 151 -11.04 -3.89 -2.99
N LYS A 152 -10.03 -3.78 -2.15
CA LYS A 152 -8.61 -3.79 -2.59
C LYS A 152 -8.17 -5.15 -3.10
N THR A 153 -8.78 -6.25 -2.57
CA THR A 153 -8.45 -7.64 -2.95
C THR A 153 -9.70 -8.51 -2.99
N PRO A 154 -9.67 -9.68 -3.65
CA PRO A 154 -10.78 -10.64 -3.65
C PRO A 154 -11.17 -11.10 -2.23
N ALA A 155 -10.20 -11.25 -1.32
CA ALA A 155 -10.47 -11.62 0.07
C ALA A 155 -11.30 -10.55 0.79
N VAL A 156 -10.98 -9.27 0.57
CA VAL A 156 -11.77 -8.14 1.11
C VAL A 156 -13.16 -8.09 0.48
N ALA A 157 -13.29 -8.41 -0.82
CA ALA A 157 -14.60 -8.49 -1.48
C ALA A 157 -15.47 -9.58 -0.85
N ALA A 158 -14.91 -10.75 -0.56
CA ALA A 158 -15.61 -11.84 0.13
C ALA A 158 -16.02 -11.44 1.56
N GLU A 159 -15.14 -10.74 2.29
CA GLU A 159 -15.47 -10.22 3.62
C GLU A 159 -16.62 -9.19 3.57
N LEU A 160 -16.59 -8.23 2.63
CA LEU A 160 -17.68 -7.27 2.41
C LEU A 160 -19.01 -7.99 2.13
N GLN A 161 -18.98 -8.98 1.27
CA GLN A 161 -20.17 -9.78 0.94
C GLN A 161 -20.72 -10.51 2.17
N SER A 162 -19.84 -11.10 3.00
CA SER A 162 -20.24 -11.76 4.26
C SER A 162 -20.90 -10.80 5.25
N LEU A 163 -20.56 -9.51 5.20
CA LEU A 163 -21.13 -8.43 6.00
C LEU A 163 -22.39 -7.79 5.35
N GLY A 164 -22.81 -8.32 4.20
CA GLY A 164 -23.96 -7.84 3.44
C GLY A 164 -23.72 -6.47 2.80
N VAL A 165 -22.47 -6.14 2.46
CA VAL A 165 -22.09 -4.94 1.70
C VAL A 165 -21.90 -5.34 0.24
N PRO A 166 -22.66 -4.78 -0.73
CA PRO A 166 -22.44 -5.01 -2.14
C PRO A 166 -21.07 -4.49 -2.57
N CYS A 167 -20.25 -5.38 -3.10
CA CYS A 167 -18.95 -4.99 -3.68
C CYS A 167 -19.14 -4.57 -5.14
N ALA A 168 -18.79 -3.32 -5.47
CA ALA A 168 -18.90 -2.77 -6.82
C ALA A 168 -17.80 -3.26 -7.76
N GLY A 169 -16.77 -3.93 -7.24
CA GLY A 169 -15.64 -4.46 -7.98
C GLY A 169 -14.34 -4.39 -7.20
N LEU A 170 -13.26 -4.78 -7.84
CA LEU A 170 -11.92 -4.63 -7.29
C LEU A 170 -11.33 -3.28 -7.70
N MET A 171 -10.78 -2.58 -6.73
CA MET A 171 -10.00 -1.36 -6.92
C MET A 171 -8.71 -1.51 -6.10
N PRO A 172 -7.66 -2.09 -6.66
CA PRO A 172 -6.40 -2.30 -5.97
C PRO A 172 -5.72 -0.97 -5.60
N VAL A 173 -4.78 -1.01 -4.67
CA VAL A 173 -3.85 0.11 -4.47
C VAL A 173 -2.93 0.19 -5.68
N GLY A 174 -2.66 1.40 -6.16
CA GLY A 174 -1.76 1.61 -7.27
C GLY A 174 -0.35 1.99 -6.84
N LEU A 175 0.61 1.75 -7.71
CA LEU A 175 1.96 2.28 -7.58
C LEU A 175 2.00 3.69 -8.19
N ASP A 176 2.65 4.62 -7.50
CA ASP A 176 2.94 5.96 -8.01
C ASP A 176 4.33 5.97 -8.63
N THR A 177 4.39 5.82 -9.94
CA THR A 177 5.66 5.76 -10.67
C THR A 177 6.41 7.09 -10.71
N ALA A 178 5.74 8.22 -10.44
CA ALA A 178 6.36 9.53 -10.44
C ALA A 178 7.35 9.75 -9.28
N ILE A 179 7.23 8.96 -8.22
CA ILE A 179 8.17 9.04 -7.07
C ILE A 179 9.24 7.97 -7.09
N ILE A 180 9.18 7.04 -8.05
CA ILE A 180 10.20 6.00 -8.21
C ILE A 180 11.38 6.61 -8.96
N PRO A 181 12.58 6.59 -8.38
CA PRO A 181 13.76 7.11 -9.06
C PRO A 181 14.11 6.26 -10.27
N ASP A 182 14.62 6.88 -11.30
CA ASP A 182 15.32 6.16 -12.35
C ASP A 182 16.61 5.54 -11.77
N VAL A 183 16.82 4.27 -12.04
CA VAL A 183 17.98 3.51 -11.55
C VAL A 183 18.80 3.05 -12.76
N PRO A 184 19.68 3.90 -13.27
CA PRO A 184 20.51 3.57 -14.43
C PRO A 184 21.59 2.54 -14.09
N GLY A 185 21.96 1.74 -15.07
CA GLY A 185 23.03 0.77 -14.97
C GLY A 185 22.54 -0.69 -14.98
N THR A 186 23.49 -1.57 -15.23
CA THR A 186 23.28 -3.02 -15.19
C THR A 186 23.26 -3.53 -13.75
N ARG A 187 22.66 -4.69 -13.51
CA ARG A 187 22.67 -5.36 -12.20
C ARG A 187 24.09 -5.49 -11.64
N THR A 188 25.06 -5.85 -12.47
CA THR A 188 26.48 -5.99 -12.05
C THR A 188 27.09 -4.65 -11.61
N GLU A 189 26.81 -3.55 -12.32
CA GLU A 189 27.27 -2.22 -11.93
C GLU A 189 26.63 -1.77 -10.61
N LEU A 190 25.34 -1.99 -10.44
CA LEU A 190 24.63 -1.69 -9.20
C LEU A 190 25.17 -2.50 -8.03
N ARG A 191 25.42 -3.80 -8.21
CA ARG A 191 26.04 -4.66 -7.18
C ARG A 191 27.41 -4.15 -6.77
N ARG A 192 28.25 -3.76 -7.74
CA ARG A 192 29.56 -3.19 -7.46
C ARG A 192 29.45 -1.89 -6.66
N ALA A 193 28.57 -0.99 -7.06
CA ALA A 193 28.32 0.28 -6.35
C ALA A 193 27.82 0.05 -4.92
N LEU A 194 26.96 -0.95 -4.73
CA LEU A 194 26.44 -1.35 -3.42
C LEU A 194 27.41 -2.23 -2.62
N LYS A 195 28.57 -2.62 -3.16
CA LYS A 195 29.51 -3.57 -2.58
C LYS A 195 28.84 -4.92 -2.25
N LEU A 196 28.00 -5.39 -3.15
CA LEU A 196 27.42 -6.75 -3.15
C LEU A 196 28.27 -7.64 -4.05
N ASP A 197 28.20 -8.94 -3.82
CA ASP A 197 28.86 -9.93 -4.66
C ASP A 197 28.23 -9.92 -6.07
N ALA A 198 29.06 -9.77 -7.10
CA ALA A 198 28.61 -9.64 -8.48
C ALA A 198 27.99 -10.94 -9.02
N ASP A 199 28.50 -12.10 -8.58
CA ASP A 199 28.18 -13.42 -9.11
C ASP A 199 27.22 -14.23 -8.21
N ALA A 200 26.96 -13.75 -6.99
CA ALA A 200 26.07 -14.45 -6.05
C ALA A 200 24.61 -14.35 -6.49
N LYS A 201 23.82 -15.36 -6.13
CA LYS A 201 22.36 -15.27 -6.12
C LYS A 201 21.92 -14.48 -4.88
N ILE A 202 21.22 -13.35 -5.07
CA ILE A 202 20.86 -12.44 -3.99
C ILE A 202 19.36 -12.21 -3.98
N PHE A 203 18.70 -12.49 -2.88
CA PHE A 203 17.34 -11.99 -2.66
C PHE A 203 17.32 -10.79 -1.72
N CYS A 204 16.32 -9.92 -1.86
CA CYS A 204 16.06 -8.87 -0.88
C CYS A 204 14.77 -9.15 -0.10
N PHE A 205 14.79 -8.73 1.18
CA PHE A 205 13.63 -8.60 2.05
C PHE A 205 13.55 -7.13 2.49
N VAL A 206 12.42 -6.49 2.20
CA VAL A 206 12.23 -5.06 2.52
C VAL A 206 10.94 -4.89 3.32
N GLY A 207 11.08 -4.41 4.55
CA GLY A 207 9.94 -4.19 5.42
C GLY A 207 10.30 -4.02 6.89
N ARG A 208 9.27 -3.85 7.72
CA ARG A 208 9.47 -3.82 9.17
C ARG A 208 9.91 -5.19 9.68
N LEU A 209 10.86 -5.20 10.59
CA LEU A 209 11.32 -6.43 11.25
C LEU A 209 10.50 -6.69 12.52
N ASP A 210 9.18 -6.74 12.36
CA ASP A 210 8.23 -7.05 13.43
C ASP A 210 7.55 -8.41 13.16
N ALA A 211 7.02 -9.05 14.20
CA ALA A 211 6.52 -10.42 14.16
C ALA A 211 5.54 -10.72 13.01
N TYR A 212 4.65 -9.78 12.68
CA TYR A 212 3.66 -9.98 11.60
C TYR A 212 4.28 -10.06 10.19
N LYS A 213 5.55 -9.64 10.00
CA LYS A 213 6.30 -9.78 8.74
C LYS A 213 7.17 -11.03 8.71
N HIS A 214 7.18 -11.82 9.78
CA HIS A 214 7.94 -13.06 9.94
C HIS A 214 9.44 -12.97 9.58
N PRO A 215 10.19 -11.92 10.00
CA PRO A 215 11.59 -11.77 9.60
C PRO A 215 12.47 -12.91 10.12
N LEU A 216 12.10 -13.59 11.20
CA LEU A 216 12.89 -14.72 11.75
C LEU A 216 12.85 -15.94 10.83
N ASP A 217 11.86 -16.07 9.94
CA ASP A 217 11.79 -17.14 8.95
C ASP A 217 12.84 -16.99 7.83
N LEU A 218 13.54 -15.86 7.77
CA LEU A 218 14.73 -15.70 6.91
C LEU A 218 15.86 -16.65 7.33
N VAL A 219 15.94 -17.04 8.60
CA VAL A 219 16.97 -17.97 9.09
C VAL A 219 16.78 -19.34 8.46
N PRO A 220 15.65 -20.05 8.66
CA PRO A 220 15.45 -21.36 8.03
C PRO A 220 15.37 -21.27 6.49
N LEU A 221 14.97 -20.15 5.91
CA LEU A 221 15.02 -19.96 4.45
C LEU A 221 16.46 -19.97 3.93
N LEU A 222 17.38 -19.26 4.58
CA LEU A 222 18.78 -19.24 4.21
C LEU A 222 19.47 -20.59 4.47
N GLU A 223 19.07 -21.34 5.50
CA GLU A 223 19.54 -22.71 5.72
C GLU A 223 19.12 -23.64 4.58
N ALA A 224 17.86 -23.51 4.13
CA ALA A 224 17.31 -24.32 3.02
C ALA A 224 17.78 -23.87 1.62
N ALA A 225 18.29 -22.65 1.49
CA ALA A 225 18.79 -22.08 0.23
C ALA A 225 20.30 -21.72 0.34
N PRO A 226 21.21 -22.70 0.43
CA PRO A 226 22.64 -22.46 0.72
C PRO A 226 23.36 -21.62 -0.34
N GLY A 227 22.90 -21.63 -1.58
CA GLY A 227 23.47 -20.83 -2.70
C GLY A 227 23.06 -19.36 -2.71
N TRP A 228 22.18 -18.91 -1.80
CA TRP A 228 21.63 -17.56 -1.81
C TRP A 228 22.23 -16.69 -0.70
N GLN A 229 22.39 -15.41 -1.02
CA GLN A 229 22.67 -14.32 -0.07
C GLN A 229 21.41 -13.48 0.13
N ALA A 230 21.34 -12.76 1.25
CA ALA A 230 20.21 -11.91 1.58
C ALA A 230 20.62 -10.45 1.81
N VAL A 231 19.89 -9.52 1.19
CA VAL A 231 19.87 -8.10 1.57
C VAL A 231 18.59 -7.84 2.34
N ILE A 232 18.71 -7.50 3.62
CA ILE A 232 17.58 -7.32 4.54
C ILE A 232 17.51 -5.84 4.90
N ILE A 233 16.48 -5.14 4.41
CA ILE A 233 16.32 -3.69 4.61
C ILE A 233 15.12 -3.43 5.51
N GLY A 234 15.39 -2.87 6.69
CA GLY A 234 14.34 -2.51 7.63
C GLY A 234 14.78 -2.50 9.08
N GLN A 235 13.83 -2.14 9.93
CA GLN A 235 14.00 -2.14 11.38
C GLN A 235 12.69 -2.56 12.06
N GLY A 236 12.78 -3.07 13.26
CA GLY A 236 11.63 -3.52 14.05
C GLY A 236 12.04 -4.26 15.31
N SER A 237 11.04 -4.71 16.07
CA SER A 237 11.24 -5.35 17.38
C SER A 237 12.02 -6.65 17.31
N GLN A 238 12.02 -7.36 16.18
CA GLN A 238 12.75 -8.62 15.98
C GLN A 238 14.11 -8.45 15.30
N GLY A 239 14.54 -7.23 14.98
CA GLY A 239 15.79 -7.00 14.25
C GLY A 239 17.03 -7.49 14.99
N ALA A 240 17.14 -7.23 16.30
CA ALA A 240 18.25 -7.69 17.10
C ALA A 240 18.25 -9.22 17.28
N GLU A 241 17.08 -9.82 17.42
CA GLU A 241 16.94 -11.28 17.51
C GLU A 241 17.33 -11.96 16.19
N LEU A 242 16.88 -11.41 15.06
CA LEU A 242 17.27 -11.90 13.74
C LEU A 242 18.80 -11.91 13.57
N ALA A 243 19.46 -10.78 13.89
CA ALA A 243 20.91 -10.68 13.78
C ALA A 243 21.63 -11.73 14.65
N ARG A 244 21.18 -11.91 15.89
CA ARG A 244 21.72 -12.94 16.81
C ARG A 244 21.55 -14.36 16.27
N LEU A 245 20.37 -14.66 15.69
CA LEU A 245 20.10 -16.00 15.12
C LEU A 245 20.93 -16.25 13.87
N LEU A 246 21.08 -15.27 12.99
CA LEU A 246 21.94 -15.37 11.79
C LEU A 246 23.40 -15.66 12.19
N ASP A 247 23.92 -14.98 13.21
CA ASP A 247 25.27 -15.21 13.73
C ASP A 247 25.40 -16.61 14.34
N ALA A 248 24.50 -16.99 15.22
CA ALA A 248 24.50 -18.30 15.89
C ALA A 248 24.41 -19.49 14.92
N ARG A 249 23.84 -19.29 13.72
CA ARG A 249 23.74 -20.30 12.65
C ARG A 249 24.84 -20.19 11.60
N GLY A 250 25.82 -19.30 11.77
CA GLY A 250 26.89 -19.08 10.81
C GLY A 250 26.44 -18.49 9.48
N LEU A 251 25.27 -17.81 9.47
CA LEU A 251 24.67 -17.22 8.26
C LEU A 251 25.01 -15.74 8.09
N ALA A 252 25.62 -15.09 9.07
CA ALA A 252 25.90 -13.66 9.07
C ALA A 252 26.69 -13.19 7.84
N ALA A 253 27.66 -13.98 7.38
CA ALA A 253 28.47 -13.68 6.19
C ALA A 253 27.66 -13.68 4.87
N ARG A 254 26.49 -14.34 4.86
CA ARG A 254 25.58 -14.39 3.70
C ARG A 254 24.48 -13.32 3.77
N CYS A 255 24.45 -12.51 4.84
CA CYS A 255 23.38 -11.57 5.11
C CYS A 255 23.92 -10.14 5.23
N ARG A 256 23.33 -9.23 4.49
CA ARG A 256 23.58 -7.80 4.67
C ARG A 256 22.34 -7.16 5.27
N MET A 257 22.36 -6.91 6.57
CA MET A 257 21.31 -6.16 7.26
C MET A 257 21.55 -4.66 7.12
N ILE A 258 20.55 -3.93 6.65
CA ILE A 258 20.58 -2.49 6.43
C ILE A 258 19.44 -1.88 7.24
N PRO A 259 19.68 -0.86 8.06
CA PRO A 259 18.63 -0.12 8.74
C PRO A 259 17.63 0.47 7.74
N LYS A 260 16.52 1.02 8.26
CA LYS A 260 15.54 1.71 7.43
C LYS A 260 16.20 2.76 6.53
N LEU A 261 15.98 2.66 5.23
CA LEU A 261 16.38 3.63 4.22
C LEU A 261 15.20 4.52 3.83
N PRO A 262 15.43 5.73 3.28
CA PRO A 262 14.45 6.45 2.49
C PRO A 262 13.93 5.58 1.35
N ASN A 263 12.65 5.74 0.97
CA ASN A 263 12.04 4.87 -0.02
C ASN A 263 12.78 4.92 -1.37
N GLU A 264 13.16 6.13 -1.82
CA GLU A 264 13.92 6.33 -3.05
C GLU A 264 15.25 5.55 -3.07
N SER A 265 15.88 5.36 -1.91
CA SER A 265 17.14 4.63 -1.78
C SER A 265 16.97 3.11 -1.78
N VAL A 266 15.74 2.60 -1.66
CA VAL A 266 15.47 1.15 -1.67
C VAL A 266 15.45 0.61 -3.09
N HIS A 267 15.01 1.42 -4.06
CA HIS A 267 14.79 0.95 -5.43
C HIS A 267 16.05 0.39 -6.09
N VAL A 268 17.22 0.96 -5.82
CA VAL A 268 18.49 0.42 -6.33
C VAL A 268 18.73 -1.03 -5.89
N TYR A 269 18.26 -1.42 -4.71
CA TYR A 269 18.42 -2.80 -4.23
C TYR A 269 17.47 -3.77 -4.94
N TYR A 270 16.24 -3.34 -5.27
CA TYR A 270 15.36 -4.17 -6.09
C TYR A 270 15.98 -4.49 -7.45
N HIS A 271 16.61 -3.50 -8.11
CA HIS A 271 17.32 -3.72 -9.38
C HIS A 271 18.60 -4.57 -9.23
N ALA A 272 19.26 -4.52 -8.09
CA ALA A 272 20.49 -5.26 -7.82
C ALA A 272 20.24 -6.73 -7.43
N CYS A 273 19.07 -7.07 -6.89
CA CYS A 273 18.74 -8.42 -6.43
C CYS A 273 18.11 -9.28 -7.53
N ASP A 274 18.20 -10.62 -7.38
CA ASP A 274 17.62 -11.58 -8.31
C ASP A 274 16.18 -11.92 -7.94
N ALA A 275 15.81 -11.82 -6.66
CA ALA A 275 14.48 -12.08 -6.16
C ALA A 275 14.10 -11.17 -4.99
N PHE A 276 12.81 -10.99 -4.80
CA PHE A 276 12.21 -10.35 -3.64
C PHE A 276 11.50 -11.40 -2.79
N VAL A 277 11.73 -11.43 -1.48
CA VAL A 277 11.08 -12.37 -0.56
C VAL A 277 10.05 -11.65 0.30
N ASN A 278 8.82 -12.18 0.32
CA ASN A 278 7.74 -11.74 1.21
C ASN A 278 7.26 -12.91 2.08
N LEU A 279 7.48 -12.80 3.39
CA LEU A 279 7.15 -13.84 4.37
C LEU A 279 5.82 -13.58 5.10
N ASN A 280 5.17 -12.44 4.87
CA ASN A 280 3.95 -12.07 5.56
C ASN A 280 2.74 -12.83 4.97
N ASP A 281 2.18 -13.73 5.76
CA ASP A 281 0.99 -14.53 5.43
C ASP A 281 -0.36 -13.80 5.65
N GLN A 282 -0.30 -12.55 6.13
CA GLN A 282 -1.45 -11.68 6.35
C GLN A 282 -1.33 -10.35 5.57
N GLU A 283 -0.50 -10.32 4.53
CA GLU A 283 -0.30 -9.12 3.73
C GLU A 283 -1.56 -8.74 2.97
N ILE A 284 -2.19 -7.64 3.37
CA ILE A 284 -3.43 -7.16 2.72
C ILE A 284 -3.16 -6.70 1.30
N PHE A 285 -2.01 -6.08 1.05
CA PHE A 285 -1.66 -5.63 -0.30
C PHE A 285 -0.16 -5.80 -0.61
N GLY A 286 0.76 -5.06 0.02
CA GLY A 286 2.21 -5.22 -0.12
C GLY A 286 2.85 -4.21 -1.07
N MET A 287 3.08 -2.96 -0.61
CA MET A 287 3.71 -1.93 -1.44
C MET A 287 5.13 -2.31 -1.86
N SER A 288 5.95 -2.87 -0.97
CA SER A 288 7.30 -3.34 -1.31
C SER A 288 7.30 -4.46 -2.35
N LEU A 289 6.24 -5.27 -2.40
CA LEU A 289 6.03 -6.27 -3.44
C LEU A 289 5.79 -5.60 -4.81
N LEU A 290 4.90 -4.58 -4.87
CA LEU A 290 4.67 -3.83 -6.10
C LEU A 290 5.95 -3.14 -6.60
N GLU A 291 6.69 -2.50 -5.70
CA GLU A 291 7.95 -1.80 -6.01
C GLU A 291 9.02 -2.76 -6.56
N ALA A 292 9.17 -3.93 -5.92
CA ALA A 292 10.10 -4.95 -6.37
C ALA A 292 9.73 -5.49 -7.77
N MET A 293 8.46 -5.84 -7.96
CA MET A 293 7.97 -6.33 -9.26
C MET A 293 8.09 -5.27 -10.36
N PHE A 294 7.81 -4.00 -10.04
CA PHE A 294 7.98 -2.89 -10.98
C PHE A 294 9.45 -2.73 -11.41
N ALA A 295 10.40 -2.95 -10.50
CA ALA A 295 11.83 -2.96 -10.79
C ALA A 295 12.30 -4.22 -11.56
N GLY A 296 11.40 -5.14 -11.91
CA GLY A 296 11.75 -6.40 -12.55
C GLY A 296 12.42 -7.41 -11.61
N CYS A 297 12.25 -7.25 -10.28
CA CYS A 297 12.70 -8.19 -9.26
C CYS A 297 11.56 -9.16 -8.95
N PRO A 298 11.59 -10.42 -9.43
CA PRO A 298 10.50 -11.35 -9.29
C PRO A 298 10.31 -11.79 -7.83
N PRO A 299 9.08 -11.84 -7.33
CA PRO A 299 8.81 -12.21 -5.95
C PRO A 299 8.75 -13.71 -5.73
N VAL A 300 9.18 -14.12 -4.54
CA VAL A 300 8.86 -15.39 -3.91
C VAL A 300 8.15 -15.07 -2.60
N ALA A 301 6.87 -15.38 -2.51
CA ALA A 301 6.01 -14.89 -1.45
C ALA A 301 5.17 -15.99 -0.80
N ARG A 302 4.83 -15.83 0.47
CA ARG A 302 3.76 -16.61 1.10
C ARG A 302 2.40 -16.20 0.53
N HIS A 303 1.47 -17.16 0.53
CA HIS A 303 0.07 -16.88 0.28
C HIS A 303 -0.47 -15.85 1.26
N ALA A 304 -1.09 -14.81 0.75
CA ALA A 304 -1.79 -13.78 1.51
C ALA A 304 -2.70 -12.99 0.55
N PRO A 305 -3.71 -12.24 1.04
CA PRO A 305 -4.65 -11.51 0.19
C PRO A 305 -4.02 -10.63 -0.89
N GLY A 306 -2.92 -9.95 -0.57
CA GLY A 306 -2.18 -9.10 -1.51
C GLY A 306 -1.35 -9.90 -2.50
N PRO A 307 -0.39 -10.73 -2.06
CA PRO A 307 0.39 -11.60 -2.94
C PRO A 307 -0.46 -12.43 -3.89
N ASP A 308 -1.56 -13.05 -3.42
CA ASP A 308 -2.45 -13.88 -4.23
C ASP A 308 -3.16 -13.08 -5.35
N LEU A 309 -3.37 -11.78 -5.17
CA LEU A 309 -3.89 -10.92 -6.21
C LEU A 309 -2.80 -10.44 -7.18
N ILE A 310 -1.64 -10.06 -6.62
CA ILE A 310 -0.60 -9.33 -7.36
C ILE A 310 0.25 -10.28 -8.18
N ILE A 311 0.63 -11.43 -7.63
CA ILE A 311 1.49 -12.42 -8.28
C ILE A 311 0.65 -13.35 -9.17
N GLU A 312 1.09 -13.53 -10.38
CA GLU A 312 0.62 -14.62 -11.25
C GLU A 312 1.60 -15.79 -11.08
N ASP A 313 1.14 -16.79 -10.31
CA ASP A 313 1.98 -17.89 -9.82
C ASP A 313 2.63 -18.66 -10.97
N GLY A 314 3.95 -18.87 -10.86
CA GLY A 314 4.77 -19.52 -11.90
C GLY A 314 5.09 -18.65 -13.12
N ILE A 315 4.52 -17.43 -13.23
CA ILE A 315 4.70 -16.53 -14.38
C ILE A 315 5.42 -15.25 -13.94
N SER A 316 4.86 -14.50 -13.00
CA SER A 316 5.43 -13.24 -12.52
C SER A 316 6.10 -13.35 -11.14
N GLY A 317 6.14 -14.54 -10.57
CA GLY A 317 6.70 -14.87 -9.26
C GLY A 317 6.18 -16.20 -8.78
N TRP A 318 6.47 -16.53 -7.52
CA TRP A 318 6.02 -17.77 -6.89
C TRP A 318 5.22 -17.49 -5.62
N LEU A 319 4.12 -18.22 -5.46
CA LEU A 319 3.32 -18.29 -4.24
C LEU A 319 3.59 -19.62 -3.51
N CYS A 320 4.03 -19.53 -2.27
CA CYS A 320 4.55 -20.69 -1.52
C CYS A 320 3.87 -20.80 -0.15
N PRO A 321 3.43 -22.02 0.24
CA PRO A 321 2.77 -22.21 1.54
C PRO A 321 3.75 -22.30 2.73
N THR A 322 5.01 -22.66 2.47
CA THR A 322 5.99 -22.98 3.53
C THR A 322 7.38 -22.42 3.21
N VAL A 323 8.25 -22.32 4.22
CA VAL A 323 9.65 -21.88 4.02
C VAL A 323 10.44 -22.83 3.09
N PRO A 324 10.35 -24.16 3.20
CA PRO A 324 10.99 -25.03 2.21
C PRO A 324 10.53 -24.78 0.77
N ALA A 325 9.23 -24.57 0.55
CA ALA A 325 8.72 -24.24 -0.78
C ALA A 325 9.25 -22.90 -1.30
N LEU A 326 9.45 -21.90 -0.42
CA LEU A 326 10.12 -20.63 -0.78
C LEU A 326 11.57 -20.88 -1.24
N ALA A 327 12.32 -21.76 -0.55
CA ALA A 327 13.69 -22.11 -0.91
C ALA A 327 13.76 -22.81 -2.29
N GLU A 328 12.86 -23.74 -2.55
CA GLU A 328 12.73 -24.39 -3.87
C GLU A 328 12.36 -23.38 -4.98
N ALA A 329 11.46 -22.46 -4.69
CA ALA A 329 11.02 -21.44 -5.62
C ALA A 329 12.16 -20.45 -5.96
N LEU A 330 13.04 -20.11 -5.02
CA LEU A 330 14.22 -19.29 -5.28
C LEU A 330 15.11 -19.90 -6.38
N GLU A 331 15.27 -21.24 -6.42
CA GLU A 331 16.06 -21.92 -7.46
C GLU A 331 15.40 -21.89 -8.85
N ARG A 332 14.12 -21.54 -8.92
CA ARG A 332 13.31 -21.49 -10.16
C ARG A 332 13.09 -20.08 -10.69
N ILE A 333 13.70 -19.07 -10.09
CA ILE A 333 13.64 -17.68 -10.55
C ILE A 333 14.38 -17.51 -11.86
N THR A 334 13.77 -16.82 -12.81
CA THR A 334 14.34 -16.51 -14.13
C THR A 334 14.21 -15.02 -14.49
N PRO A 335 15.05 -14.51 -15.41
CA PRO A 335 14.90 -13.13 -15.90
C PRO A 335 13.55 -12.85 -16.58
N GLU A 336 12.97 -13.83 -17.27
CA GLU A 336 11.66 -13.72 -17.95
C GLU A 336 10.54 -13.50 -16.92
N MET A 337 10.64 -14.13 -15.75
CA MET A 337 9.72 -13.94 -14.63
C MET A 337 9.80 -12.49 -14.12
N GLY A 338 11.00 -11.92 -14.03
CA GLY A 338 11.18 -10.50 -13.69
C GLY A 338 10.51 -9.55 -14.71
N ALA A 339 10.69 -9.82 -16.01
CA ALA A 339 10.02 -9.05 -17.06
C ALA A 339 8.49 -9.20 -17.01
N ALA A 340 7.98 -10.39 -16.69
CA ALA A 340 6.54 -10.63 -16.49
C ALA A 340 6.02 -9.89 -15.25
N ALA A 341 6.76 -9.88 -14.16
CA ALA A 341 6.43 -9.13 -12.96
C ALA A 341 6.28 -7.62 -13.26
N GLN A 342 7.25 -7.04 -13.95
CA GLN A 342 7.22 -5.63 -14.33
C GLN A 342 6.02 -5.29 -15.24
N ARG A 343 5.75 -6.10 -16.26
CA ARG A 343 4.59 -5.91 -17.14
C ARG A 343 3.28 -5.93 -16.35
N ARG A 344 3.12 -6.92 -15.45
CA ARG A 344 1.91 -7.07 -14.65
C ARG A 344 1.62 -5.83 -13.79
N ILE A 345 2.66 -5.23 -13.17
CA ILE A 345 2.47 -4.00 -12.40
C ILE A 345 2.05 -2.85 -13.30
N ASN A 346 2.71 -2.66 -14.44
CA ASN A 346 2.38 -1.59 -15.39
C ASN A 346 0.96 -1.70 -15.95
N GLU A 347 0.47 -2.90 -16.18
CA GLU A 347 -0.85 -3.14 -16.76
C GLU A 347 -1.99 -3.04 -15.74
N HIS A 348 -1.76 -3.45 -14.48
CA HIS A 348 -2.87 -3.69 -13.55
C HIS A 348 -2.77 -2.94 -12.21
N PHE A 349 -1.59 -2.48 -11.81
CA PHE A 349 -1.36 -1.98 -10.46
C PHE A 349 -0.77 -0.56 -10.41
N LEU A 350 -1.09 0.27 -11.38
CA LEU A 350 -0.86 1.71 -11.32
C LEU A 350 -2.11 2.43 -10.80
N TRP A 351 -1.94 3.56 -10.13
CA TRP A 351 -3.06 4.38 -9.66
C TRP A 351 -4.00 4.83 -10.78
N GLN A 352 -3.50 4.88 -12.01
CA GLN A 352 -4.32 5.22 -13.17
C GLN A 352 -5.50 4.27 -13.34
N ASN A 353 -5.30 2.94 -13.16
CA ASN A 353 -6.36 1.94 -13.26
C ASN A 353 -7.49 2.22 -12.26
N SER A 354 -7.13 2.54 -11.01
CA SER A 354 -8.11 2.87 -9.95
C SER A 354 -8.81 4.20 -10.21
N ALA A 355 -8.09 5.20 -10.73
CA ALA A 355 -8.68 6.51 -11.07
C ALA A 355 -9.66 6.42 -12.25
N GLU A 356 -9.33 5.67 -13.31
CA GLU A 356 -10.21 5.43 -14.44
C GLU A 356 -11.51 4.73 -13.99
N LEU A 357 -11.39 3.67 -13.18
CA LEU A 357 -12.55 2.98 -12.61
C LEU A 357 -13.41 3.93 -11.77
N ALA A 358 -12.81 4.75 -10.93
CA ALA A 358 -13.54 5.73 -10.11
C ALA A 358 -14.31 6.75 -10.96
N LEU A 359 -13.74 7.19 -12.08
CA LEU A 359 -14.39 8.16 -12.96
C LEU A 359 -15.65 7.63 -13.65
N THR A 360 -15.80 6.30 -13.77
CA THR A 360 -17.04 5.69 -14.30
C THR A 360 -18.26 5.93 -13.41
N LEU A 361 -18.03 6.23 -12.11
CA LEU A 361 -19.11 6.54 -11.16
C LEU A 361 -19.66 7.95 -11.33
N LEU A 362 -18.94 8.83 -12.03
CA LEU A 362 -19.30 10.24 -12.13
C LEU A 362 -20.16 10.50 -13.37
N PRO A 363 -21.30 11.19 -13.23
CA PRO A 363 -22.13 11.52 -14.37
C PRO A 363 -21.34 12.31 -15.40
N ALA A 364 -21.59 12.08 -16.67
CA ALA A 364 -21.07 12.91 -17.75
C ALA A 364 -21.48 14.38 -17.50
N LYS A 365 -20.59 15.36 -17.81
CA LYS A 365 -20.95 16.77 -17.73
C LYS A 365 -22.13 17.05 -18.66
N GLY A 366 -23.29 17.27 -18.10
CA GLY A 366 -24.50 17.60 -18.86
C GLY A 366 -25.80 17.64 -18.05
N ASN A 367 -25.90 16.94 -16.94
CA ASN A 367 -27.16 16.81 -16.19
C ASN A 367 -27.06 17.34 -14.73
N ARG A 368 -26.65 18.58 -14.55
CA ARG A 368 -27.00 19.32 -13.33
C ARG A 368 -28.20 20.24 -13.68
N HIS A 369 -29.37 19.65 -13.95
CA HIS A 369 -30.65 20.35 -13.98
C HIS A 369 -31.72 19.43 -13.44
N GLY A 370 -32.26 19.79 -12.28
CA GLY A 370 -33.41 19.18 -11.65
C GLY A 370 -33.42 19.46 -10.16
#